data_48255d255fc924193f720f4b4e425012
#
_entry.id   48255d255fc924193f720f4b4e425012
#
_cell.length_a   1.000
_cell.length_b   1.000
_cell.length_c   1.000
_cell.angle_alpha   90.00
_cell.angle_beta   90.00
_cell.angle_gamma   90.00
#
_symmetry.space_group_name_H-M   'P 1'
#
loop_
_entity.id
_entity.type
_entity.pdbx_description
1 polymer ?
#
loop_
_entity_poly.entity_id
_entity_poly.type
_entity_poly.pdbx_seq_one_letter_code
_entity_poly.pdbx_strand_id
1 'polypeptide(L)'
;MSNALPAPLPNDYPSVEILPVREILPSKPIRPRFVPDEFFGHQPATREALPDPKPLLENLTRCVIEILAGARDLEQIARWVSDDVYRHLLKRVVISTRARQATGRAATRPTFTIGSTTISEPRDGVVEAVVIVRGRARTRAVAVRLEGLDRKSVV
;
A
#
# COMPACT_ATOMS: atom_id res chain seq x y z
N MET A 1 -16.52 58.96 44.12
CA MET A 1 -16.33 57.51 44.14
C MET A 1 -14.98 57.17 43.55
N SER A 2 -13.99 56.96 44.41
CA SER A 2 -12.60 56.78 44.05
C SER A 2 -12.32 55.28 43.79
N ASN A 3 -11.97 54.93 42.60
CA ASN A 3 -11.69 53.54 42.22
C ASN A 3 -10.17 53.30 42.34
N ALA A 4 -9.77 52.82 43.50
CA ALA A 4 -8.38 52.43 43.77
C ALA A 4 -8.05 51.10 43.17
N LEU A 5 -7.04 51.05 42.30
CA LEU A 5 -6.50 49.83 41.71
C LEU A 5 -5.81 49.00 42.79
N PRO A 6 -5.96 47.66 42.77
CA PRO A 6 -5.30 46.79 43.73
C PRO A 6 -3.78 46.78 43.49
N ALA A 7 -3.04 46.68 44.60
CA ALA A 7 -1.58 46.63 44.63
C ALA A 7 -1.04 45.37 43.95
N PRO A 8 0.15 45.45 43.30
CA PRO A 8 0.77 44.27 42.66
C PRO A 8 1.23 43.26 43.72
N LEU A 9 1.02 42.00 43.40
CA LEU A 9 1.42 40.86 44.22
C LEU A 9 2.95 40.76 44.32
N PRO A 10 3.50 40.36 45.47
CA PRO A 10 4.94 40.18 45.65
C PRO A 10 5.45 39.07 44.72
N ASN A 11 6.58 39.38 44.05
CA ASN A 11 7.23 38.47 43.08
C ASN A 11 8.15 37.53 43.86
N ASP A 12 7.55 36.49 44.48
CA ASP A 12 8.26 35.49 45.29
C ASP A 12 8.45 34.20 44.46
N TYR A 13 9.19 34.34 43.35
CA TYR A 13 9.64 33.16 42.63
C TYR A 13 11.02 32.75 43.12
N PRO A 14 11.21 31.48 43.56
CA PRO A 14 12.54 31.02 43.94
C PRO A 14 13.45 31.10 42.70
N SER A 15 14.64 31.68 42.86
CA SER A 15 15.68 31.77 41.88
C SER A 15 16.04 30.35 41.41
N VAL A 16 15.69 29.99 40.18
CA VAL A 16 16.10 28.73 39.59
C VAL A 16 17.59 28.83 39.29
N GLU A 17 18.39 28.11 40.06
CA GLU A 17 19.83 27.97 39.83
C GLU A 17 20.01 27.19 38.51
N ILE A 18 20.39 27.89 37.42
CA ILE A 18 20.68 27.25 36.15
C ILE A 18 22.00 26.51 36.31
N LEU A 19 21.91 25.19 36.51
CA LEU A 19 23.08 24.32 36.48
C LEU A 19 23.75 24.42 35.08
N PRO A 20 25.10 24.50 35.00
CA PRO A 20 25.80 24.56 33.71
C PRO A 20 25.45 23.33 32.89
N VAL A 21 25.01 23.57 31.66
CA VAL A 21 24.78 22.52 30.66
C VAL A 21 26.07 21.73 30.52
N ARG A 22 26.07 20.53 31.04
CA ARG A 22 27.18 19.59 30.86
C ARG A 22 27.32 19.37 29.37
N GLU A 23 28.41 19.88 28.82
CA GLU A 23 28.77 19.67 27.41
C GLU A 23 28.73 18.17 27.12
N ILE A 24 27.68 17.72 26.42
CA ILE A 24 27.55 16.32 25.99
C ILE A 24 28.58 16.15 24.90
N LEU A 25 29.75 15.64 25.27
CA LEU A 25 30.75 15.20 24.32
C LEU A 25 30.05 14.28 23.30
N PRO A 26 30.26 14.48 21.98
CA PRO A 26 29.64 13.65 20.99
C PRO A 26 30.05 12.20 21.27
N SER A 27 29.07 11.38 21.62
CA SER A 27 29.23 9.95 21.73
C SER A 27 29.83 9.44 20.41
N LYS A 28 30.78 8.49 20.50
CA LYS A 28 31.46 7.85 19.37
C LYS A 28 30.51 7.71 18.18
N PRO A 29 30.95 7.98 16.93
CA PRO A 29 30.10 7.85 15.76
C PRO A 29 29.49 6.45 15.75
N ILE A 30 28.16 6.42 15.82
CA ILE A 30 27.38 5.18 15.71
C ILE A 30 27.71 4.65 14.32
N ARG A 31 28.52 3.63 14.22
CA ARG A 31 28.74 2.91 12.96
C ARG A 31 27.37 2.39 12.54
N PRO A 32 26.88 2.69 11.33
CA PRO A 32 25.61 2.18 10.87
C PRO A 32 25.67 0.65 11.01
N ARG A 33 24.74 0.10 11.80
CA ARG A 33 24.61 -1.34 11.95
C ARG A 33 24.17 -1.88 10.60
N PHE A 34 25.03 -2.64 9.95
CA PHE A 34 24.71 -3.32 8.70
C PHE A 34 23.53 -4.28 8.98
N VAL A 35 22.39 -4.02 8.36
CA VAL A 35 21.21 -4.88 8.41
C VAL A 35 21.18 -5.62 7.06
N PRO A 36 21.49 -6.93 7.02
CA PRO A 36 21.54 -7.70 5.78
C PRO A 36 20.24 -7.61 4.97
N ASP A 37 19.10 -7.66 5.65
CA ASP A 37 17.78 -7.60 5.00
C ASP A 37 17.51 -6.26 4.30
N GLU A 38 18.08 -5.17 4.82
CA GLU A 38 17.95 -3.84 4.21
C GLU A 38 18.86 -3.70 2.97
N PHE A 39 20.01 -4.38 2.97
CA PHE A 39 20.97 -4.32 1.86
C PHE A 39 20.65 -5.33 0.75
N PHE A 40 20.20 -6.54 1.10
CA PHE A 40 19.88 -7.60 0.15
C PHE A 40 18.39 -7.69 -0.17
N GLY A 41 17.55 -6.88 0.48
CA GLY A 41 16.13 -6.77 0.16
C GLY A 41 15.89 -6.14 -1.21
N HIS A 42 14.68 -6.25 -1.71
CA HIS A 42 14.26 -5.63 -2.96
C HIS A 42 14.44 -4.10 -2.89
N GLN A 43 15.18 -3.55 -3.84
CA GLN A 43 15.44 -2.12 -3.92
C GLN A 43 14.25 -1.40 -4.58
N PRO A 44 13.75 -0.30 -4.00
CA PRO A 44 12.70 0.49 -4.63
C PRO A 44 13.20 1.08 -5.95
N ALA A 45 12.40 0.97 -7.00
CA ALA A 45 12.68 1.55 -8.30
C ALA A 45 11.98 2.91 -8.44
N THR A 46 12.65 3.87 -9.09
CA THR A 46 12.06 5.17 -9.41
C THR A 46 11.00 5.01 -10.50
N ARG A 47 10.03 5.92 -10.54
CA ARG A 47 8.96 5.92 -11.55
C ARG A 47 9.51 5.96 -12.99
N GLU A 48 10.57 6.71 -13.22
CA GLU A 48 11.21 6.85 -14.54
C GLU A 48 11.82 5.54 -15.06
N ALA A 49 12.26 4.67 -14.15
CA ALA A 49 12.83 3.38 -14.49
C ALA A 49 11.75 2.30 -14.79
N LEU A 50 10.48 2.61 -14.53
CA LEU A 50 9.36 1.67 -14.67
C LEU A 50 8.54 1.97 -15.94
N PRO A 51 7.98 0.93 -16.59
CA PRO A 51 7.10 1.09 -17.73
C PRO A 51 5.76 1.73 -17.31
N ASP A 52 4.93 2.10 -18.34
CA ASP A 52 3.55 2.56 -18.10
C ASP A 52 2.78 1.51 -17.28
N PRO A 53 2.24 1.87 -16.10
CA PRO A 53 1.51 0.92 -15.26
C PRO A 53 0.14 0.53 -15.80
N LYS A 54 -0.46 1.31 -16.70
CA LYS A 54 -1.84 1.10 -17.15
C LYS A 54 -2.08 -0.26 -17.77
N PRO A 55 -1.27 -0.76 -18.72
CA PRO A 55 -1.47 -2.09 -19.30
C PRO A 55 -1.37 -3.21 -18.25
N LEU A 56 -0.45 -3.07 -17.31
CA LEU A 56 -0.29 -4.04 -16.21
C LEU A 56 -1.52 -4.06 -15.29
N LEU A 57 -2.01 -2.89 -14.89
CA LEU A 57 -3.21 -2.72 -14.04
C LEU A 57 -4.44 -3.35 -14.66
N GLU A 58 -4.68 -3.10 -15.95
CA GLU A 58 -5.83 -3.63 -16.68
C GLU A 58 -5.72 -5.15 -16.84
N ASN A 59 -4.53 -5.67 -17.13
CA ASN A 59 -4.28 -7.10 -17.28
C ASN A 59 -4.42 -7.85 -15.95
N LEU A 60 -3.81 -7.35 -14.86
CA LEU A 60 -3.94 -7.94 -13.52
C LEU A 60 -5.40 -7.93 -13.06
N THR A 61 -6.12 -6.83 -13.27
CA THR A 61 -7.55 -6.75 -12.96
C THR A 61 -8.34 -7.83 -13.70
N ARG A 62 -8.07 -8.05 -14.99
CA ARG A 62 -8.68 -9.11 -15.78
C ARG A 62 -8.36 -10.48 -15.20
N CYS A 63 -7.08 -10.75 -14.93
CA CYS A 63 -6.64 -12.02 -14.36
C CYS A 63 -7.33 -12.33 -13.03
N VAL A 64 -7.37 -11.38 -12.10
CA VAL A 64 -8.02 -11.55 -10.79
C VAL A 64 -9.50 -11.89 -10.92
N ILE A 65 -10.23 -11.24 -11.82
CA ILE A 65 -11.65 -11.52 -12.05
C ILE A 65 -11.84 -12.93 -12.61
N GLU A 66 -11.02 -13.36 -13.58
CA GLU A 66 -11.03 -14.70 -14.14
C GLU A 66 -10.65 -15.77 -13.12
N ILE A 67 -9.67 -15.51 -12.25
CA ILE A 67 -9.26 -16.38 -11.14
C ILE A 67 -10.41 -16.58 -10.15
N LEU A 68 -11.06 -15.51 -9.71
CA LEU A 68 -12.19 -15.59 -8.79
C LEU A 68 -13.41 -16.29 -9.40
N ALA A 69 -13.57 -16.23 -10.72
CA ALA A 69 -14.57 -17.00 -11.45
C ALA A 69 -14.20 -18.48 -11.64
N GLY A 70 -12.94 -18.85 -11.36
CA GLY A 70 -12.41 -20.20 -11.56
C GLY A 70 -12.04 -20.53 -13.00
N ALA A 71 -11.92 -19.51 -13.86
CA ALA A 71 -11.56 -19.66 -15.28
C ALA A 71 -10.04 -19.53 -15.53
N ARG A 72 -9.27 -19.26 -14.48
CA ARG A 72 -7.81 -19.08 -14.53
C ARG A 72 -7.18 -19.51 -13.20
N ASP A 73 -5.97 -20.05 -13.24
CA ASP A 73 -5.21 -20.43 -12.05
C ASP A 73 -4.51 -19.23 -11.41
N LEU A 74 -4.53 -19.20 -10.06
CA LEU A 74 -3.91 -18.12 -9.27
C LEU A 74 -2.38 -18.07 -9.45
N GLU A 75 -1.73 -19.22 -9.66
CA GLU A 75 -0.29 -19.34 -9.88
C GLU A 75 0.23 -18.44 -11.03
N GLN A 76 -0.61 -18.14 -12.02
CA GLN A 76 -0.21 -17.34 -13.18
C GLN A 76 0.13 -15.89 -12.83
N ILE A 77 -0.36 -15.39 -11.69
CA ILE A 77 -0.07 -14.03 -11.23
C ILE A 77 0.86 -14.01 -9.99
N ALA A 78 1.28 -15.15 -9.47
CA ALA A 78 2.05 -15.25 -8.22
C ALA A 78 3.28 -14.34 -8.21
N ARG A 79 4.02 -14.24 -9.32
CA ARG A 79 5.22 -13.39 -9.42
C ARG A 79 4.94 -11.87 -9.50
N TRP A 80 3.67 -11.48 -9.67
CA TRP A 80 3.26 -10.09 -9.83
C TRP A 80 2.56 -9.52 -8.61
N VAL A 81 2.26 -10.36 -7.64
CA VAL A 81 1.56 -9.98 -6.42
C VAL A 81 2.42 -10.28 -5.20
N SER A 82 2.26 -9.48 -4.15
CA SER A 82 2.90 -9.76 -2.87
C SER A 82 2.31 -11.02 -2.23
N ASP A 83 3.08 -11.62 -1.31
CA ASP A 83 2.64 -12.82 -0.58
C ASP A 83 1.31 -12.61 0.15
N ASP A 84 1.10 -11.42 0.70
CA ASP A 84 -0.14 -11.11 1.43
C ASP A 84 -1.35 -11.05 0.49
N VAL A 85 -1.18 -10.39 -0.67
CA VAL A 85 -2.22 -10.36 -1.71
C VAL A 85 -2.49 -11.76 -2.24
N TYR A 86 -1.44 -12.54 -2.51
CA TYR A 86 -1.57 -13.93 -2.96
C TYR A 86 -2.37 -14.79 -1.97
N ARG A 87 -2.02 -14.75 -0.68
CA ARG A 87 -2.75 -15.49 0.37
C ARG A 87 -4.20 -15.02 0.49
N HIS A 88 -4.45 -13.73 0.33
CA HIS A 88 -5.81 -13.19 0.36
C HIS A 88 -6.64 -13.68 -0.83
N LEU A 89 -6.08 -13.65 -2.03
CA LEU A 89 -6.72 -14.18 -3.24
C LEU A 89 -6.98 -15.68 -3.13
N LEU A 90 -6.02 -16.46 -2.61
CA LEU A 90 -6.17 -17.89 -2.41
C LEU A 90 -7.38 -18.22 -1.51
N LYS A 91 -7.53 -17.52 -0.38
CA LYS A 91 -8.70 -17.68 0.49
C LYS A 91 -10.00 -17.41 -0.27
N ARG A 92 -10.04 -16.35 -1.08
CA ARG A 92 -11.24 -16.00 -1.88
C ARG A 92 -11.53 -17.02 -2.96
N VAL A 93 -10.51 -17.58 -3.61
CA VAL A 93 -10.65 -18.67 -4.61
C VAL A 93 -11.26 -19.90 -3.96
N VAL A 94 -10.77 -20.31 -2.79
CA VAL A 94 -11.31 -21.47 -2.05
C VAL A 94 -12.79 -21.25 -1.71
N ILE A 95 -13.15 -20.09 -1.18
CA ILE A 95 -14.55 -19.75 -0.85
C ILE A 95 -15.42 -19.76 -2.10
N SER A 96 -14.96 -19.15 -3.19
CA SER A 96 -15.70 -19.10 -4.45
C SER A 96 -15.89 -20.47 -5.06
N THR A 97 -14.88 -21.35 -4.96
CA THR A 97 -14.96 -22.74 -5.44
C THR A 97 -15.96 -23.55 -4.64
N ARG A 98 -15.93 -23.47 -3.31
CA ARG A 98 -16.91 -24.14 -2.44
C ARG A 98 -18.34 -23.65 -2.73
N ALA A 99 -18.55 -22.36 -2.91
CA ALA A 99 -19.86 -21.81 -3.25
C ALA A 99 -20.36 -22.30 -4.62
N ARG A 100 -19.49 -22.43 -5.62
CA ARG A 100 -19.86 -23.03 -6.92
C ARG A 100 -20.23 -24.50 -6.79
N GLN A 101 -19.43 -25.28 -6.05
CA GLN A 101 -19.72 -26.70 -5.80
C GLN A 101 -21.06 -26.91 -5.09
N ALA A 102 -21.34 -26.12 -4.04
CA ALA A 102 -22.59 -26.20 -3.30
C ALA A 102 -23.83 -25.85 -4.16
N THR A 103 -23.66 -25.03 -5.20
CA THR A 103 -24.75 -24.64 -6.11
C THR A 103 -24.77 -25.41 -7.42
N GLY A 104 -23.90 -26.40 -7.60
CA GLY A 104 -23.77 -27.18 -8.84
C GLY A 104 -23.34 -26.36 -10.06
N ARG A 105 -22.75 -25.17 -9.86
CA ARG A 105 -22.34 -24.27 -10.96
C ARG A 105 -20.92 -24.59 -11.42
N ALA A 106 -20.75 -24.83 -12.70
CA ALA A 106 -19.44 -24.94 -13.31
C ALA A 106 -18.67 -23.61 -13.32
N ALA A 107 -17.34 -23.69 -13.30
CA ALA A 107 -16.50 -22.52 -13.55
C ALA A 107 -16.72 -22.03 -14.99
N THR A 108 -17.05 -20.77 -15.16
CA THR A 108 -17.32 -20.18 -16.46
C THR A 108 -16.53 -18.88 -16.60
N ARG A 109 -15.91 -18.69 -17.77
CA ARG A 109 -15.19 -17.44 -18.04
C ARG A 109 -16.16 -16.27 -18.03
N PRO A 110 -15.95 -15.27 -17.17
CA PRO A 110 -16.87 -14.14 -17.06
C PRO A 110 -16.74 -13.22 -18.25
N THR A 111 -17.86 -12.72 -18.76
CA THR A 111 -17.89 -11.68 -19.79
C THR A 111 -17.94 -10.31 -19.14
N PHE A 112 -16.94 -9.49 -19.40
CA PHE A 112 -16.84 -8.11 -18.90
C PHE A 112 -15.93 -7.28 -19.79
N THR A 113 -16.02 -5.96 -19.65
CA THR A 113 -15.13 -4.99 -20.30
C THR A 113 -14.40 -4.17 -19.24
N ILE A 114 -13.13 -3.86 -19.48
CA ILE A 114 -12.42 -2.86 -18.72
C ILE A 114 -12.92 -1.48 -19.14
N GLY A 115 -13.31 -0.68 -18.20
CA GLY A 115 -13.73 0.70 -18.39
C GLY A 115 -12.58 1.68 -18.18
N SER A 116 -12.84 2.78 -17.45
CA SER A 116 -11.81 3.76 -17.12
C SER A 116 -10.82 3.21 -16.08
N THR A 117 -9.56 3.58 -16.25
CA THR A 117 -8.49 3.36 -15.27
C THR A 117 -8.01 4.73 -14.80
N THR A 118 -8.22 5.03 -13.53
CA THR A 118 -7.72 6.24 -12.88
C THR A 118 -6.46 5.90 -12.13
N ILE A 119 -5.39 6.67 -12.33
CA ILE A 119 -4.07 6.43 -11.75
C ILE A 119 -3.66 7.66 -10.94
N SER A 120 -3.07 7.43 -9.78
CA SER A 120 -2.45 8.42 -8.89
C SER A 120 -1.08 7.91 -8.48
N GLU A 121 -0.11 8.81 -8.38
CA GLU A 121 1.25 8.52 -7.95
C GLU A 121 1.52 9.27 -6.63
N PRO A 122 1.18 8.68 -5.46
CA PRO A 122 1.30 9.38 -4.18
C PRO A 122 2.76 9.61 -3.76
N ARG A 123 3.69 8.81 -4.28
CA ARG A 123 5.14 8.96 -4.10
C ARG A 123 5.88 8.26 -5.23
N ASP A 124 7.16 8.57 -5.38
CA ASP A 124 8.00 7.96 -6.39
C ASP A 124 8.01 6.43 -6.29
N GLY A 125 7.91 5.76 -7.44
CA GLY A 125 7.86 4.31 -7.54
C GLY A 125 6.58 3.65 -7.00
N VAL A 126 5.58 4.41 -6.57
CA VAL A 126 4.30 3.89 -6.06
C VAL A 126 3.14 4.42 -6.89
N VAL A 127 2.31 3.50 -7.36
CA VAL A 127 1.10 3.80 -8.12
C VAL A 127 -0.12 3.28 -7.39
N GLU A 128 -1.12 4.12 -7.21
CA GLU A 128 -2.46 3.73 -6.76
C GLU A 128 -3.44 3.93 -7.91
N ALA A 129 -4.26 2.93 -8.16
CA ALA A 129 -5.18 2.96 -9.28
C ALA A 129 -6.55 2.39 -8.93
N VAL A 130 -7.55 2.90 -9.64
CA VAL A 130 -8.90 2.33 -9.64
C VAL A 130 -9.27 1.96 -11.07
N VAL A 131 -9.51 0.67 -11.29
CA VAL A 131 -9.93 0.12 -12.58
C VAL A 131 -11.43 -0.17 -12.52
N ILE A 132 -12.19 0.43 -13.40
CA ILE A 132 -13.63 0.16 -13.53
C ILE A 132 -13.85 -1.03 -14.44
N VAL A 133 -14.61 -2.01 -13.95
CA VAL A 133 -14.96 -3.22 -14.68
C VAL A 133 -16.47 -3.30 -14.85
N ARG A 134 -16.91 -3.34 -16.09
CA ARG A 134 -18.33 -3.43 -16.46
C ARG A 134 -18.69 -4.87 -16.80
N GLY A 135 -19.37 -5.54 -15.89
CA GLY A 135 -19.96 -6.86 -16.11
C GLY A 135 -21.42 -6.77 -16.56
N ARG A 136 -21.98 -7.89 -16.97
CA ARG A 136 -23.40 -7.98 -17.42
C ARG A 136 -24.39 -7.54 -16.33
N ALA A 137 -24.16 -7.96 -15.08
CA ALA A 137 -25.08 -7.70 -13.98
C ALA A 137 -24.74 -6.43 -13.18
N ARG A 138 -23.45 -6.06 -13.12
CA ARG A 138 -22.99 -4.92 -12.29
C ARG A 138 -21.65 -4.39 -12.73
N THR A 139 -21.44 -3.11 -12.47
CA THR A 139 -20.12 -2.48 -12.55
C THR A 139 -19.41 -2.63 -11.19
N ARG A 140 -18.09 -2.82 -11.22
CA ARG A 140 -17.22 -2.92 -10.05
C ARG A 140 -16.06 -1.96 -10.21
N ALA A 141 -15.58 -1.43 -9.09
CA ALA A 141 -14.30 -0.75 -9.00
C ALA A 141 -13.29 -1.71 -8.34
N VAL A 142 -12.11 -1.84 -8.92
CA VAL A 142 -11.00 -2.62 -8.39
C VAL A 142 -9.89 -1.65 -8.07
N ALA A 143 -9.58 -1.51 -6.78
CA ALA A 143 -8.45 -0.72 -6.32
C ALA A 143 -7.20 -1.60 -6.34
N VAL A 144 -6.12 -1.07 -6.89
CA VAL A 144 -4.83 -1.74 -7.03
C VAL A 144 -3.73 -0.76 -6.63
N ARG A 145 -2.79 -1.22 -5.82
CA ARG A 145 -1.56 -0.51 -5.51
C ARG A 145 -0.39 -1.28 -6.10
N LEU A 146 0.46 -0.60 -6.85
CA LEU A 146 1.72 -1.13 -7.37
C LEU A 146 2.88 -0.46 -6.66
N GLU A 147 3.91 -1.22 -6.37
CA GLU A 147 5.20 -0.72 -5.91
C GLU A 147 6.30 -1.20 -6.86
N GLY A 148 7.16 -0.29 -7.27
CA GLY A 148 8.30 -0.61 -8.12
C GLY A 148 9.43 -1.21 -7.31
N LEU A 149 9.80 -2.46 -7.59
CA LEU A 149 10.90 -3.16 -6.97
C LEU A 149 11.82 -3.72 -8.07
N ASP A 150 13.15 -3.47 -7.94
CA ASP A 150 14.17 -4.01 -8.86
C ASP A 150 13.83 -3.83 -10.35
N ARG A 151 13.31 -2.64 -10.73
CA ARG A 151 12.80 -2.31 -12.08
C ARG A 151 11.59 -3.15 -12.52
N LYS A 152 10.88 -3.75 -11.58
CA LYS A 152 9.61 -4.47 -11.80
C LYS A 152 8.54 -3.88 -10.91
N SER A 153 7.29 -3.92 -11.36
CA SER A 153 6.16 -3.53 -10.52
C SER A 153 5.57 -4.76 -9.84
N VAL A 154 5.31 -4.65 -8.53
CA VAL A 154 4.67 -5.69 -7.71
C VAL A 154 3.40 -5.13 -7.08
N VAL A 155 2.38 -5.93 -7.00
CA VAL A 155 1.07 -5.60 -6.42
C VAL A 155 0.98 -6.01 -4.97
#